data_78cdd935eea31af04a016fafa3a35db7
#
_entry.id   78cdd935eea31af04a016fafa3a35db7
#
_cell.length_a   1.000
_cell.length_b   1.000
_cell.length_c   1.000
_cell.angle_alpha   90.00
_cell.angle_beta   90.00
_cell.angle_gamma   90.00
#
_symmetry.space_group_name_H-M   'P 1'
#
loop_
_entity.id
_entity.type
_entity.pdbx_description
1 polymer ?
#
loop_
_entity_poly.entity_id
_entity_poly.type
_entity_poly.pdbx_seq_one_letter_code
_entity_poly.pdbx_strand_id
1 'polypeptide(L)'
;MRVLVLNWRAPRNPEAGGAEVHLHEIMRRAAAAGHEIVQVSQAVKGLPDREDIDGVEVLRHGRRNTFNWTLRPFCRRLGLEGFDLIVEDLCKIPFYSPGWSEVPVLVVVPHLFGTTAYREVALPLALYVNLMEWFIPRIYRGSPFVAISD
;
A
#
# COMPACT_ATOMS: atom_id res chain seq x y z
N MET A 1 6.40 3.37 17.87
CA MET A 1 5.39 3.92 16.96
C MET A 1 4.56 2.76 16.44
N ARG A 2 3.28 3.03 16.18
CA ARG A 2 2.37 2.09 15.54
C ARG A 2 2.15 2.52 14.09
N VAL A 3 2.57 1.69 13.14
CA VAL A 3 2.61 2.03 11.71
C VAL A 3 1.63 1.17 10.92
N LEU A 4 0.78 1.82 10.14
CA LEU A 4 -0.12 1.16 9.19
C LEU A 4 0.51 1.17 7.80
N VAL A 5 0.73 -0.01 7.23
CA VAL A 5 1.29 -0.18 5.89
C VAL A 5 0.16 -0.56 4.93
N LEU A 6 -0.01 0.22 3.87
CA LEU A 6 -0.99 -0.03 2.82
C LEU A 6 -0.25 -0.52 1.58
N ASN A 7 -0.44 -1.79 1.25
CA ASN A 7 0.12 -2.40 0.05
C ASN A 7 -0.88 -3.39 -0.55
N TRP A 8 -0.96 -3.45 -1.87
CA TRP A 8 -1.81 -4.40 -2.58
C TRP A 8 -1.49 -5.85 -2.22
N ARG A 9 -0.22 -6.17 -2.02
CA ARG A 9 0.27 -7.52 -1.80
C ARG A 9 1.16 -7.60 -0.57
N ALA A 10 1.04 -8.71 0.15
CA ALA A 10 1.97 -9.08 1.20
C ALA A 10 2.96 -10.13 0.67
N PRO A 11 4.09 -10.39 1.35
CA PRO A 11 5.17 -11.25 0.84
C PRO A 11 4.75 -12.66 0.42
N ARG A 12 3.71 -13.24 1.07
CA ARG A 12 3.19 -14.58 0.70
C ARG A 12 2.20 -14.57 -0.46
N ASN A 13 1.89 -13.41 -1.03
CA ASN A 13 1.06 -13.36 -2.23
C ASN A 13 1.85 -13.96 -3.41
N PRO A 14 1.31 -14.94 -4.16
CA PRO A 14 2.00 -15.54 -5.31
C PRO A 14 2.38 -14.55 -6.42
N GLU A 15 1.72 -13.39 -6.44
CA GLU A 15 2.00 -12.31 -7.40
C GLU A 15 2.90 -11.21 -6.80
N ALA A 16 3.44 -11.39 -5.56
CA ALA A 16 4.36 -10.44 -4.97
C ALA A 16 5.68 -10.41 -5.76
N GLY A 17 6.20 -9.21 -5.96
CA GLY A 17 7.43 -8.94 -6.69
C GLY A 17 8.49 -8.27 -5.83
N GLY A 18 9.49 -7.69 -6.50
CA GLY A 18 10.61 -7.04 -5.82
C GLY A 18 10.20 -5.86 -4.93
N ALA A 19 9.18 -5.09 -5.33
CA ALA A 19 8.69 -3.95 -4.56
C ALA A 19 8.12 -4.39 -3.20
N GLU A 20 7.29 -5.44 -3.21
CA GLU A 20 6.69 -5.99 -1.99
C GLU A 20 7.74 -6.60 -1.06
N VAL A 21 8.73 -7.28 -1.62
CA VAL A 21 9.86 -7.85 -0.85
C VAL A 21 10.70 -6.71 -0.23
N HIS A 22 11.01 -5.68 -1.00
CA HIS A 22 11.78 -4.53 -0.52
C HIS A 22 11.06 -3.80 0.62
N LEU A 23 9.76 -3.51 0.45
CA LEU A 23 8.97 -2.88 1.50
C LEU A 23 8.92 -3.74 2.76
N HIS A 24 8.72 -5.05 2.60
CA HIS A 24 8.70 -5.97 3.74
C HIS A 24 10.04 -5.99 4.49
N GLU A 25 11.17 -5.97 3.77
CA GLU A 25 12.49 -5.90 4.37
C GLU A 25 12.69 -4.63 5.25
N ILE A 26 12.13 -3.51 4.82
CA ILE A 26 12.14 -2.28 5.62
C ILE A 26 11.25 -2.44 6.86
N MET A 27 10.03 -2.95 6.67
CA MET A 27 9.03 -3.06 7.74
C MET A 27 9.44 -4.08 8.81
N ARG A 28 10.01 -5.23 8.45
CA ARG A 28 10.52 -6.20 9.44
C ARG A 28 11.68 -5.65 10.27
N ARG A 29 12.53 -4.79 9.68
CA ARG A 29 13.59 -4.10 10.43
C ARG A 29 13.03 -3.05 11.38
N ALA A 30 11.99 -2.34 10.97
CA ALA A 30 11.27 -1.42 11.84
C ALA A 30 10.60 -2.17 13.00
N ALA A 31 9.98 -3.33 12.73
CA ALA A 31 9.42 -4.20 13.77
C ALA A 31 10.51 -4.68 14.75
N ALA A 32 11.65 -5.13 14.26
CA ALA A 32 12.79 -5.53 15.08
C ALA A 32 13.36 -4.37 15.92
N ALA A 33 13.19 -3.13 15.48
CA ALA A 33 13.55 -1.92 16.23
C ALA A 33 12.50 -1.51 17.27
N GLY A 34 11.44 -2.31 17.47
CA GLY A 34 10.42 -2.10 18.48
C GLY A 34 9.22 -1.28 18.05
N HIS A 35 9.00 -1.12 16.74
CA HIS A 35 7.78 -0.53 16.19
C HIS A 35 6.70 -1.60 15.97
N GLU A 36 5.45 -1.27 16.22
CA GLU A 36 4.31 -2.12 15.88
C GLU A 36 3.92 -1.86 14.42
N ILE A 37 4.04 -2.89 13.59
CA ILE A 37 3.78 -2.77 12.16
C ILE A 37 2.55 -3.59 11.79
N VAL A 38 1.55 -2.95 11.23
CA VAL A 38 0.33 -3.58 10.72
C VAL A 38 0.23 -3.32 9.22
N GLN A 39 0.33 -4.37 8.41
CA GLN A 39 0.18 -4.27 6.97
C GLN A 39 -1.20 -4.73 6.53
N VAL A 40 -1.90 -3.91 5.77
CA VAL A 40 -3.17 -4.29 5.11
C VAL A 40 -2.92 -4.57 3.64
N SER A 41 -3.34 -5.74 3.18
CA SER A 41 -3.21 -6.20 1.79
C SER A 41 -4.45 -6.93 1.31
N GLN A 42 -4.52 -7.19 -0.01
CA GLN A 42 -5.63 -7.97 -0.58
C GLN A 42 -5.65 -9.41 -0.05
N ALA A 43 -6.85 -9.97 0.08
CA ALA A 43 -7.03 -11.38 0.43
C ALA A 43 -6.55 -12.31 -0.69
N VAL A 44 -5.95 -13.42 -0.30
CA VAL A 44 -5.43 -14.46 -1.19
C VAL A 44 -6.05 -15.79 -0.82
N LYS A 45 -6.57 -16.51 -1.80
CA LYS A 45 -7.18 -17.83 -1.56
C LYS A 45 -6.14 -18.78 -0.95
N GLY A 46 -6.49 -19.39 0.17
CA GLY A 46 -5.62 -20.37 0.84
C GLY A 46 -4.66 -19.76 1.88
N LEU A 47 -4.62 -18.42 2.01
CA LEU A 47 -3.90 -17.77 3.08
C LEU A 47 -4.86 -17.26 4.16
N PRO A 48 -4.44 -17.21 5.44
CA PRO A 48 -5.26 -16.69 6.54
C PRO A 48 -5.50 -15.19 6.39
N ASP A 49 -6.62 -14.71 6.92
CA ASP A 49 -6.96 -13.27 6.91
C ASP A 49 -6.05 -12.45 7.83
N ARG A 50 -5.41 -13.11 8.80
CA ARG A 50 -4.46 -12.49 9.75
C ARG A 50 -3.31 -13.45 10.02
N GLU A 51 -2.08 -12.96 9.92
CA GLU A 51 -0.88 -13.69 10.30
C GLU A 51 0.24 -12.73 10.67
N ASP A 52 1.22 -13.21 11.44
CA ASP A 52 2.50 -12.53 11.64
C ASP A 52 3.51 -13.06 10.62
N ILE A 53 4.21 -12.14 9.95
CA ILE A 53 5.32 -12.47 9.06
C ILE A 53 6.51 -11.61 9.49
N ASP A 54 7.51 -12.23 10.12
CA ASP A 54 8.74 -11.59 10.55
C ASP A 54 8.51 -10.38 11.50
N GLY A 55 7.50 -10.45 12.38
CA GLY A 55 7.12 -9.38 13.29
C GLY A 55 6.22 -8.30 12.69
N VAL A 56 5.81 -8.48 11.44
CA VAL A 56 4.81 -7.63 10.76
C VAL A 56 3.45 -8.34 10.82
N GLU A 57 2.48 -7.72 11.46
CA GLU A 57 1.10 -8.19 11.43
C GLU A 57 0.47 -7.94 10.07
N VAL A 58 0.19 -8.98 9.31
CA VAL A 58 -0.46 -8.88 7.99
C VAL A 58 -1.94 -9.17 8.11
N LEU A 59 -2.75 -8.18 7.74
CA LEU A 59 -4.21 -8.27 7.64
C LEU A 59 -4.62 -8.33 6.17
N ARG A 60 -5.33 -9.38 5.78
CA ARG A 60 -5.83 -9.56 4.41
C ARG A 60 -7.30 -9.24 4.32
N HIS A 61 -7.66 -8.34 3.41
CA HIS A 61 -9.04 -7.90 3.24
C HIS A 61 -9.38 -7.64 1.77
N GLY A 62 -10.66 -7.84 1.43
CA GLY A 62 -11.14 -7.60 0.07
C GLY A 62 -10.62 -8.62 -0.94
N ARG A 63 -10.91 -8.37 -2.21
CA ARG A 63 -10.44 -9.18 -3.35
C ARG A 63 -9.66 -8.30 -4.30
N ARG A 64 -8.87 -8.89 -5.20
CA ARG A 64 -8.06 -8.18 -6.20
C ARG A 64 -8.78 -6.97 -6.84
N ASN A 65 -10.02 -7.13 -7.28
CA ASN A 65 -10.75 -6.07 -8.00
C ASN A 65 -11.54 -5.12 -7.09
N THR A 66 -11.64 -5.41 -5.80
CA THR A 66 -12.44 -4.63 -4.85
C THR A 66 -11.61 -4.03 -3.72
N PHE A 67 -10.33 -4.35 -3.64
CA PHE A 67 -9.46 -3.97 -2.53
C PHE A 67 -9.47 -2.45 -2.29
N ASN A 68 -9.24 -1.64 -3.33
CA ASN A 68 -9.26 -0.18 -3.20
C ASN A 68 -10.58 0.39 -2.66
N TRP A 69 -11.70 -0.21 -3.04
CA TRP A 69 -13.02 0.24 -2.59
C TRP A 69 -13.31 -0.15 -1.14
N THR A 70 -12.78 -1.28 -0.70
CA THR A 70 -13.04 -1.83 0.64
C THR A 70 -11.97 -1.43 1.66
N LEU A 71 -10.81 -0.94 1.21
CA LEU A 71 -9.68 -0.59 2.08
C LEU A 71 -10.03 0.52 3.08
N ARG A 72 -10.52 1.66 2.59
CA ARG A 72 -10.87 2.80 3.45
C ARG A 72 -11.86 2.44 4.57
N PRO A 73 -13.03 1.80 4.30
CA PRO A 73 -13.93 1.38 5.38
C PRO A 73 -13.31 0.32 6.29
N PHE A 74 -12.42 -0.53 5.79
CA PHE A 74 -11.69 -1.49 6.61
C PHE A 74 -10.72 -0.79 7.56
N CYS A 75 -9.87 0.13 7.07
CA CYS A 75 -8.94 0.89 7.90
C CYS A 75 -9.65 1.72 8.97
N ARG A 76 -10.81 2.30 8.65
CA ARG A 76 -11.63 3.01 9.65
C ARG A 76 -12.08 2.10 10.78
N ARG A 77 -12.46 0.85 10.49
CA ARG A 77 -12.82 -0.13 11.52
C ARG A 77 -11.64 -0.62 12.35
N LEU A 78 -10.41 -0.51 11.83
CA LEU A 78 -9.19 -0.78 12.61
C LEU A 78 -8.87 0.32 13.63
N GLY A 79 -9.52 1.49 13.55
CA GLY A 79 -9.23 2.63 14.41
C GLY A 79 -7.97 3.36 13.97
N LEU A 80 -8.08 4.20 12.94
CA LEU A 80 -6.95 4.96 12.38
C LEU A 80 -6.29 5.86 13.40
N GLU A 81 -7.04 6.38 14.35
CA GLU A 81 -6.55 7.22 15.45
C GLU A 81 -5.52 6.53 16.36
N GLY A 82 -5.44 5.21 16.29
CA GLY A 82 -4.43 4.43 17.01
C GLY A 82 -3.10 4.29 16.29
N PHE A 83 -2.95 4.85 15.08
CA PHE A 83 -1.71 4.79 14.31
C PHE A 83 -0.99 6.14 14.29
N ASP A 84 0.34 6.09 14.38
CA ASP A 84 1.20 7.27 14.34
C ASP A 84 1.59 7.66 12.90
N LEU A 85 1.60 6.69 11.98
CA LEU A 85 2.05 6.86 10.60
C LEU A 85 1.32 5.86 9.69
N ILE A 86 0.97 6.31 8.49
CA ILE A 86 0.62 5.45 7.36
C ILE A 86 1.79 5.41 6.39
N VAL A 87 2.23 4.22 6.00
CA VAL A 87 3.15 4.02 4.88
C VAL A 87 2.34 3.47 3.72
N GLU A 88 2.19 4.26 2.67
CA GLU A 88 1.48 3.85 1.46
C GLU A 88 2.46 3.49 0.35
N ASP A 89 2.41 2.23 -0.10
CA ASP A 89 3.11 1.78 -1.29
C ASP A 89 2.32 2.19 -2.53
N LEU A 90 2.90 3.11 -3.30
CA LEU A 90 2.23 3.72 -4.45
C LEU A 90 2.29 2.78 -5.66
N CYS A 91 1.25 1.98 -5.79
CA CYS A 91 1.06 1.03 -6.90
C CYS A 91 0.27 1.64 -8.06
N LYS A 92 -0.07 0.81 -9.06
CA LYS A 92 -0.86 1.18 -10.28
C LYS A 92 -2.10 2.02 -9.99
N ILE A 93 -2.78 1.76 -8.88
CA ILE A 93 -3.95 2.53 -8.44
C ILE A 93 -3.67 2.98 -7.01
N PRO A 94 -3.41 4.27 -6.79
CA PRO A 94 -3.16 4.82 -5.45
C PRO A 94 -4.34 4.61 -4.51
N PHE A 95 -4.07 4.48 -3.22
CA PHE A 95 -5.13 4.39 -2.21
C PHE A 95 -5.64 5.76 -1.78
N TYR A 96 -4.89 6.82 -2.09
CA TYR A 96 -5.22 8.21 -1.75
C TYR A 96 -5.44 8.41 -0.24
N SER A 97 -4.64 7.77 0.58
CA SER A 97 -4.78 7.80 2.04
C SER A 97 -4.77 9.21 2.64
N PRO A 98 -4.02 10.21 2.14
CA PRO A 98 -4.11 11.57 2.65
C PRO A 98 -5.49 12.23 2.43
N GLY A 99 -6.27 11.73 1.47
CA GLY A 99 -7.62 12.26 1.18
C GLY A 99 -8.71 11.76 2.14
N TRP A 100 -8.40 10.79 3.02
CA TRP A 100 -9.40 10.19 3.91
C TRP A 100 -8.87 9.83 5.31
N SER A 101 -7.62 10.13 5.61
CA SER A 101 -6.99 9.96 6.93
C SER A 101 -6.33 11.26 7.37
N GLU A 102 -6.36 11.53 8.66
CA GLU A 102 -5.63 12.62 9.31
C GLU A 102 -4.26 12.15 9.83
N VAL A 103 -4.02 10.85 9.83
CA VAL A 103 -2.71 10.27 10.20
C VAL A 103 -1.68 10.67 9.15
N PRO A 104 -0.48 11.12 9.55
CA PRO A 104 0.60 11.43 8.60
C PRO A 104 0.86 10.28 7.63
N VAL A 105 1.09 10.60 6.35
CA VAL A 105 1.33 9.59 5.30
C VAL A 105 2.73 9.75 4.72
N LEU A 106 3.50 8.67 4.73
CA LEU A 106 4.75 8.50 3.99
C LEU A 106 4.46 7.68 2.74
N VAL A 107 4.85 8.16 1.59
CA VAL A 107 4.60 7.48 0.31
C VAL A 107 5.88 6.81 -0.17
N VAL A 108 5.83 5.51 -0.39
CA VAL A 108 6.90 4.74 -1.02
C VAL A 108 6.56 4.55 -2.49
N VAL A 109 7.47 4.95 -3.37
CA VAL A 109 7.25 4.90 -4.83
C VAL A 109 8.24 3.91 -5.43
N PRO A 110 7.82 2.67 -5.71
CA PRO A 110 8.69 1.71 -6.41
C PRO A 110 8.90 2.14 -7.86
N HIS A 111 7.84 2.51 -8.57
CA HIS A 111 7.92 3.21 -9.86
C HIS A 111 6.56 3.81 -10.24
N LEU A 112 6.55 4.83 -11.08
CA LEU A 112 5.35 5.37 -11.71
C LEU A 112 5.21 4.80 -13.12
N PHE A 113 4.00 4.42 -13.48
CA PHE A 113 3.76 3.82 -14.79
C PHE A 113 3.80 4.84 -15.91
N GLY A 114 3.22 6.03 -15.71
CA GLY A 114 3.19 7.07 -16.73
C GLY A 114 2.77 6.51 -18.09
N THR A 115 3.58 6.80 -19.11
CA THR A 115 3.33 6.30 -20.48
C THR A 115 3.58 4.81 -20.66
N THR A 116 4.29 4.12 -19.75
CA THR A 116 4.54 2.68 -19.86
C THR A 116 3.27 1.86 -19.64
N ALA A 117 2.26 2.41 -18.93
CA ALA A 117 0.96 1.79 -18.76
C ALA A 117 0.32 1.37 -20.10
N TYR A 118 0.52 2.17 -21.17
CA TYR A 118 -0.01 1.86 -22.51
C TYR A 118 0.62 0.64 -23.19
N ARG A 119 1.77 0.18 -22.69
CA ARG A 119 2.45 -1.01 -23.19
C ARG A 119 2.12 -2.27 -22.38
N GLU A 120 1.69 -2.08 -21.14
CA GLU A 120 1.50 -3.19 -20.19
C GLU A 120 0.03 -3.63 -20.06
N VAL A 121 -0.92 -2.73 -20.30
CA VAL A 121 -2.34 -3.03 -20.10
C VAL A 121 -3.19 -2.51 -21.26
N ALA A 122 -4.42 -3.01 -21.40
CA ALA A 122 -5.37 -2.56 -22.41
C ALA A 122 -5.65 -1.05 -22.29
N LEU A 123 -5.87 -0.39 -23.43
CA LEU A 123 -6.02 1.06 -23.54
C LEU A 123 -7.00 1.69 -22.52
N PRO A 124 -8.20 1.15 -22.27
CA PRO A 124 -9.10 1.72 -21.27
C PRO A 124 -8.51 1.70 -19.84
N LEU A 125 -7.76 0.65 -19.50
CA LEU A 125 -7.11 0.53 -18.20
C LEU A 125 -5.89 1.44 -18.10
N ALA A 126 -5.14 1.61 -19.19
CA ALA A 126 -4.01 2.55 -19.23
C ALA A 126 -4.48 3.99 -19.02
N LEU A 127 -5.58 4.40 -19.68
CA LEU A 127 -6.20 5.71 -19.48
C LEU A 127 -6.66 5.90 -18.02
N TYR A 128 -7.25 4.88 -17.44
CA TYR A 128 -7.68 4.91 -16.03
C TYR A 128 -6.47 5.07 -15.08
N VAL A 129 -5.40 4.30 -15.28
CA VAL A 129 -4.16 4.41 -14.47
C VAL A 129 -3.58 5.82 -14.58
N ASN A 130 -3.43 6.36 -15.81
CA ASN A 130 -2.91 7.71 -16.01
C ASN A 130 -3.79 8.78 -15.35
N LEU A 131 -5.11 8.63 -15.42
CA LEU A 131 -6.04 9.53 -14.74
C LEU A 131 -5.84 9.48 -13.21
N MET A 132 -5.64 8.26 -12.65
CA MET A 132 -5.37 8.12 -11.21
C MET A 132 -4.02 8.75 -10.86
N GLU A 133 -2.96 8.51 -11.63
CA GLU A 133 -1.65 9.12 -11.40
C GLU A 133 -1.69 10.65 -11.48
N TRP A 134 -2.53 11.23 -12.36
CA TRP A 134 -2.67 12.68 -12.49
C TRP A 134 -3.15 13.38 -11.21
N PHE A 135 -3.93 12.69 -10.36
CA PHE A 135 -4.37 13.23 -9.08
C PHE A 135 -3.31 13.15 -7.95
N ILE A 136 -2.23 12.35 -8.12
CA ILE A 136 -1.21 12.15 -7.10
C ILE A 136 -0.64 13.48 -6.58
N PRO A 137 -0.13 14.41 -7.42
CA PRO A 137 0.48 15.64 -6.91
C PRO A 137 -0.47 16.52 -6.10
N ARG A 138 -1.77 16.41 -6.36
CA ARG A 138 -2.79 17.20 -5.66
C ARG A 138 -3.14 16.61 -4.31
N ILE A 139 -3.35 15.29 -4.25
CA ILE A 139 -3.84 14.61 -3.05
C ILE A 139 -2.71 14.39 -2.04
N TYR A 140 -1.51 14.08 -2.51
CA TYR A 140 -0.34 13.81 -1.67
C TYR A 140 0.54 15.05 -1.42
N ARG A 141 0.04 16.25 -1.66
CA ARG A 141 0.83 17.51 -1.62
C ARG A 141 1.59 17.74 -0.32
N GLY A 142 1.11 17.23 0.80
CA GLY A 142 1.74 17.36 2.12
C GLY A 142 2.50 16.12 2.60
N SER A 143 2.56 15.07 1.78
CA SER A 143 3.17 13.80 2.16
C SER A 143 4.61 13.72 1.65
N PRO A 144 5.58 13.27 2.47
CA PRO A 144 6.92 12.96 1.99
C PRO A 144 6.89 11.73 1.07
N PHE A 145 7.76 11.75 0.05
CA PHE A 145 7.94 10.67 -0.91
C PHE A 145 9.32 10.05 -0.76
N VAL A 146 9.38 8.73 -0.76
CA VAL A 146 10.62 7.94 -0.85
C VAL A 146 10.58 7.16 -2.14
N ALA A 147 11.42 7.52 -3.09
CA ALA A 147 11.57 6.79 -4.34
C ALA A 147 12.63 5.68 -4.16
N ILE A 148 12.33 4.50 -4.70
CA ILE A 148 13.27 3.41 -4.83
C ILE A 148 13.85 3.55 -6.25
N SER A 149 14.92 4.31 -6.37
CA SER A 149 15.61 4.53 -7.65
C SER A 149 17.11 4.52 -7.41
N ASP A 150 17.82 3.88 -8.32
CA ASP A 150 19.26 4.01 -8.46
C ASP A 150 19.62 5.36 -9.08
#